data_dfdddfe9401f43439fcfcf667d3de879
#
_entry.id   dfdddfe9401f43439fcfcf667d3de879
#
_cell.length_a   1.000
_cell.length_b   1.000
_cell.length_c   1.000
_cell.angle_alpha   90.00
_cell.angle_beta   90.00
_cell.angle_gamma   90.00
#
_symmetry.space_group_name_H-M   'P 1'
#
loop_
_entity.id
_entity.type
_entity.pdbx_description
1 polymer ?
#
loop_
_entity_poly.entity_id
_entity_poly.type
_entity_poly.pdbx_seq_one_letter_code
_entity_poly.pdbx_strand_id
1 'polypeptide(L)'
;MKKNAYICNMKLSVIIPVFQVEESLERCVNSVLTQGFNDMEVILIDDGSTDRSPAICDELAAKHRQLRVVHQANKGLSAARNTGIALSQGSYITFVDSDDTIGKNTLRPLMEELELHPEYDILEYPVCLFYQSDRQRVLTFPKKAYRCMTTYWLEEKVYEHTYAWNKIYRRDLFHDVRFPEGRVFEDAYTLPQLLANSRVAATTPEGMYYYHWNPQGITATAKGEELAQLLESHVMMLNRLSNDEGYTPKMLKSYYEKILNIQIDVCEMTGNTPILPELNIGWTECSTKLFLQKIFGTKGLCKLFKTIHKFCRRSH
;
A
#
# COMPACT_ATOMS: atom_id res chain seq x y z
N MET A 1 4.54 -46.13 -17.11
CA MET A 1 3.78 -44.93 -17.51
C MET A 1 3.51 -44.09 -16.25
N LYS A 2 4.35 -43.06 -15.97
CA LYS A 2 4.09 -42.12 -14.86
C LYS A 2 3.05 -41.14 -15.36
N LYS A 3 1.85 -41.15 -14.79
CA LYS A 3 0.87 -40.07 -14.96
C LYS A 3 1.49 -38.82 -14.35
N ASN A 4 1.99 -37.91 -15.19
CA ASN A 4 2.19 -36.52 -14.78
C ASN A 4 0.82 -35.98 -14.42
N ALA A 5 0.51 -35.91 -13.13
CA ALA A 5 -0.50 -35.02 -12.63
C ALA A 5 -0.01 -33.61 -13.00
N TYR A 6 -0.58 -33.02 -14.02
CA TYR A 6 -0.55 -31.56 -14.19
C TYR A 6 -1.29 -31.00 -12.97
N ILE A 7 -0.50 -30.70 -11.94
CA ILE A 7 -0.96 -29.80 -10.89
C ILE A 7 -1.16 -28.47 -11.64
N CYS A 8 -2.41 -28.11 -11.87
CA CYS A 8 -2.78 -26.80 -12.38
C CYS A 8 -2.27 -25.79 -11.33
N ASN A 9 -1.05 -25.33 -11.51
CA ASN A 9 -0.42 -24.43 -10.56
C ASN A 9 -0.94 -23.04 -10.92
N MET A 10 -2.06 -22.66 -10.31
CA MET A 10 -2.69 -21.37 -10.46
C MET A 10 -1.64 -20.28 -10.26
N LYS A 11 -1.50 -19.34 -11.21
CA LYS A 11 -0.39 -18.38 -11.18
C LYS A 11 -0.65 -17.22 -10.26
N LEU A 12 -1.88 -16.70 -10.23
CA LEU A 12 -2.24 -15.47 -9.50
C LEU A 12 -3.45 -15.67 -8.59
N SER A 13 -3.35 -15.24 -7.33
CA SER A 13 -4.49 -15.04 -6.44
C SER A 13 -4.78 -13.55 -6.32
N VAL A 14 -5.96 -13.12 -6.73
CA VAL A 14 -6.45 -11.75 -6.55
C VAL A 14 -7.34 -11.73 -5.31
N ILE A 15 -6.93 -11.00 -4.28
CA ILE A 15 -7.64 -10.89 -3.00
C ILE A 15 -8.39 -9.58 -2.97
N ILE A 16 -9.71 -9.65 -2.74
CA ILE A 16 -10.60 -8.48 -2.68
C ILE A 16 -11.29 -8.48 -1.31
N PRO A 17 -10.84 -7.64 -0.36
CA PRO A 17 -11.56 -7.40 0.88
C PRO A 17 -12.88 -6.67 0.59
N VAL A 18 -13.97 -7.10 1.21
CA VAL A 18 -15.32 -6.56 1.00
C VAL A 18 -15.91 -6.14 2.33
N PHE A 19 -16.31 -4.86 2.45
CA PHE A 19 -17.05 -4.35 3.59
C PHE A 19 -17.88 -3.13 3.22
N GLN A 20 -19.22 -3.24 3.25
CA GLN A 20 -20.17 -2.14 3.00
C GLN A 20 -19.93 -1.44 1.64
N VAL A 21 -19.91 -2.20 0.54
CA VAL A 21 -19.53 -1.72 -0.81
C VAL A 21 -20.51 -2.19 -1.90
N GLU A 22 -21.77 -2.33 -1.57
CA GLU A 22 -22.80 -2.83 -2.51
C GLU A 22 -22.87 -2.07 -3.83
N GLU A 23 -22.53 -0.77 -3.85
CA GLU A 23 -22.58 0.06 -5.06
C GLU A 23 -21.36 -0.14 -6.00
N SER A 24 -20.21 -0.57 -5.48
CA SER A 24 -18.96 -0.63 -6.24
C SER A 24 -18.47 -2.05 -6.53
N LEU A 25 -18.88 -3.03 -5.71
CA LEU A 25 -18.34 -4.39 -5.71
C LEU A 25 -18.43 -5.08 -7.08
N GLU A 26 -19.58 -5.02 -7.74
CA GLU A 26 -19.76 -5.66 -9.05
C GLU A 26 -18.84 -5.03 -10.11
N ARG A 27 -18.68 -3.71 -10.12
CA ARG A 27 -17.75 -2.98 -10.99
C ARG A 27 -16.31 -3.40 -10.73
N CYS A 28 -15.90 -3.49 -9.48
CA CYS A 28 -14.57 -3.94 -9.06
C CYS A 28 -14.28 -5.35 -9.58
N VAL A 29 -15.11 -6.32 -9.24
CA VAL A 29 -14.95 -7.73 -9.61
C VAL A 29 -14.95 -7.91 -11.12
N ASN A 30 -15.86 -7.26 -11.86
CA ASN A 30 -15.88 -7.29 -13.32
C ASN A 30 -14.60 -6.74 -13.94
N SER A 31 -13.98 -5.71 -13.35
CA SER A 31 -12.72 -5.17 -13.83
C SER A 31 -11.58 -6.19 -13.73
N VAL A 32 -11.60 -7.07 -12.73
CA VAL A 32 -10.65 -8.17 -12.55
C VAL A 32 -10.95 -9.34 -13.48
N LEU A 33 -12.21 -9.75 -13.59
CA LEU A 33 -12.60 -10.93 -14.39
C LEU A 33 -12.40 -10.71 -15.91
N THR A 34 -12.42 -9.46 -16.37
CA THR A 34 -12.29 -9.10 -17.80
C THR A 34 -10.87 -8.86 -18.28
N GLN A 35 -9.84 -9.24 -17.48
CA GLN A 35 -8.43 -9.01 -17.80
C GLN A 35 -7.85 -9.87 -18.93
N GLY A 36 -8.60 -10.83 -19.45
CA GLY A 36 -8.12 -11.77 -20.47
C GLY A 36 -6.98 -12.68 -19.98
N PHE A 37 -6.79 -12.80 -18.67
CA PHE A 37 -5.87 -13.69 -17.99
C PHE A 37 -6.68 -14.70 -17.17
N ASN A 38 -6.62 -15.99 -17.52
CA ASN A 38 -7.49 -17.02 -16.96
C ASN A 38 -6.83 -17.88 -15.88
N ASP A 39 -5.50 -17.82 -15.76
CA ASP A 39 -4.73 -18.61 -14.78
C ASP A 39 -4.69 -17.90 -13.43
N MET A 40 -5.86 -17.52 -12.94
CA MET A 40 -6.05 -16.82 -11.68
C MET A 40 -7.26 -17.34 -10.91
N GLU A 41 -7.22 -17.19 -9.59
CA GLU A 41 -8.36 -17.20 -8.69
C GLU A 41 -8.66 -15.80 -8.18
N VAL A 42 -9.91 -15.53 -7.91
CA VAL A 42 -10.35 -14.30 -7.25
C VAL A 42 -10.99 -14.68 -5.93
N ILE A 43 -10.51 -14.14 -4.82
CA ILE A 43 -10.97 -14.47 -3.47
C ILE A 43 -11.63 -13.23 -2.87
N LEU A 44 -12.96 -13.24 -2.77
CA LEU A 44 -13.74 -12.22 -2.08
C LEU A 44 -13.79 -12.58 -0.59
N ILE A 45 -13.36 -11.66 0.27
CA ILE A 45 -13.45 -11.82 1.72
C ILE A 45 -14.43 -10.79 2.25
N ASP A 46 -15.67 -11.20 2.44
CA ASP A 46 -16.69 -10.38 3.07
C ASP A 46 -16.44 -10.34 4.59
N ASP A 47 -16.04 -9.18 5.07
CA ASP A 47 -15.69 -8.92 6.47
C ASP A 47 -16.91 -8.48 7.29
N GLY A 48 -18.00 -9.23 7.18
CA GLY A 48 -19.21 -9.04 7.97
C GLY A 48 -20.03 -7.82 7.53
N SER A 49 -20.19 -7.62 6.22
CA SER A 49 -21.06 -6.57 5.67
C SER A 49 -22.52 -6.77 6.08
N THR A 50 -23.24 -5.68 6.28
CA THR A 50 -24.66 -5.67 6.65
C THR A 50 -25.58 -5.11 5.55
N ASP A 51 -24.98 -4.60 4.46
CA ASP A 51 -25.65 -4.19 3.23
C ASP A 51 -25.86 -5.38 2.28
N ARG A 52 -26.06 -5.14 0.98
CA ARG A 52 -26.22 -6.20 -0.01
C ARG A 52 -24.90 -6.84 -0.48
N SER A 53 -23.73 -6.37 -0.01
CA SER A 53 -22.44 -6.90 -0.45
C SER A 53 -22.31 -8.42 -0.33
N PRO A 54 -22.75 -9.10 0.77
CA PRO A 54 -22.68 -10.56 0.88
C PRO A 54 -23.47 -11.27 -0.23
N ALA A 55 -24.70 -10.80 -0.52
CA ALA A 55 -25.53 -11.38 -1.57
C ALA A 55 -24.91 -11.19 -2.96
N ILE A 56 -24.32 -10.03 -3.23
CA ILE A 56 -23.60 -9.75 -4.48
C ILE A 56 -22.39 -10.68 -4.63
N CYS A 57 -21.63 -10.93 -3.55
CA CYS A 57 -20.51 -11.87 -3.55
C CYS A 57 -20.99 -13.28 -3.99
N ASP A 58 -22.07 -13.78 -3.41
CA ASP A 58 -22.61 -15.12 -3.71
C ASP A 58 -23.15 -15.20 -5.15
N GLU A 59 -23.85 -14.17 -5.61
CA GLU A 59 -24.34 -14.06 -6.98
C GLU A 59 -23.20 -14.10 -8.01
N LEU A 60 -22.10 -13.39 -7.73
CA LEU A 60 -20.91 -13.37 -8.59
C LEU A 60 -20.20 -14.72 -8.57
N ALA A 61 -20.05 -15.37 -7.41
CA ALA A 61 -19.44 -16.69 -7.29
C ALA A 61 -20.23 -17.77 -8.03
N ALA A 62 -21.56 -17.70 -8.00
CA ALA A 62 -22.41 -18.61 -8.75
C ALA A 62 -22.22 -18.52 -10.28
N LYS A 63 -21.84 -17.35 -10.79
CA LYS A 63 -21.63 -17.08 -12.23
C LYS A 63 -20.20 -17.39 -12.71
N HIS A 64 -19.20 -17.32 -11.83
CA HIS A 64 -17.77 -17.35 -12.19
C HIS A 64 -16.99 -18.38 -11.39
N ARG A 65 -16.59 -19.49 -12.02
CA ARG A 65 -15.89 -20.63 -11.37
C ARG A 65 -14.54 -20.27 -10.73
N GLN A 66 -13.89 -19.22 -11.21
CA GLN A 66 -12.61 -18.73 -10.67
C GLN A 66 -12.78 -17.84 -9.43
N LEU A 67 -14.04 -17.55 -9.05
CA LEU A 67 -14.35 -16.70 -7.92
C LEU A 67 -14.74 -17.56 -6.71
N ARG A 68 -14.13 -17.25 -5.58
CA ARG A 68 -14.38 -17.89 -4.30
C ARG A 68 -14.76 -16.83 -3.27
N VAL A 69 -15.76 -17.12 -2.46
CA VAL A 69 -16.24 -16.22 -1.41
C VAL A 69 -15.99 -16.83 -0.04
N VAL A 70 -15.65 -15.98 0.91
CA VAL A 70 -15.56 -16.29 2.34
C VAL A 70 -16.23 -15.18 3.11
N HIS A 71 -17.25 -15.52 3.90
CA HIS A 71 -17.86 -14.62 4.86
C HIS A 71 -17.23 -14.82 6.24
N GLN A 72 -16.83 -13.74 6.87
CA GLN A 72 -16.29 -13.76 8.23
C GLN A 72 -16.96 -12.69 9.09
N ALA A 73 -16.85 -12.81 10.42
CA ALA A 73 -17.20 -11.73 11.30
C ALA A 73 -16.25 -10.55 11.09
N ASN A 74 -16.75 -9.31 11.17
CA ASN A 74 -15.93 -8.11 10.96
C ASN A 74 -14.74 -8.09 11.93
N LYS A 75 -13.54 -8.02 11.36
CA LYS A 75 -12.24 -7.89 12.06
C LYS A 75 -11.34 -6.84 11.41
N GLY A 76 -11.85 -6.12 10.41
CA GLY A 76 -11.17 -5.05 9.68
C GLY A 76 -10.34 -5.53 8.48
N LEU A 77 -9.90 -4.55 7.69
CA LEU A 77 -9.23 -4.73 6.40
C LEU A 77 -8.01 -5.67 6.47
N SER A 78 -7.16 -5.51 7.49
CA SER A 78 -5.98 -6.36 7.72
C SER A 78 -6.37 -7.83 7.87
N ALA A 79 -7.40 -8.13 8.67
CA ALA A 79 -7.86 -9.49 8.90
C ALA A 79 -8.44 -10.11 7.61
N ALA A 80 -9.20 -9.32 6.83
CA ALA A 80 -9.72 -9.77 5.54
C ALA A 80 -8.60 -10.10 4.55
N ARG A 81 -7.58 -9.22 4.42
CA ARG A 81 -6.40 -9.52 3.59
C ARG A 81 -5.64 -10.73 4.07
N ASN A 82 -5.44 -10.88 5.39
CA ASN A 82 -4.76 -12.04 5.99
C ASN A 82 -5.53 -13.36 5.73
N THR A 83 -6.84 -13.34 5.80
CA THR A 83 -7.69 -14.49 5.44
C THR A 83 -7.51 -14.85 3.98
N GLY A 84 -7.52 -13.87 3.07
CA GLY A 84 -7.28 -14.08 1.64
C GLY A 84 -5.88 -14.67 1.37
N ILE A 85 -4.83 -14.16 2.02
CA ILE A 85 -3.46 -14.69 1.93
C ILE A 85 -3.43 -16.17 2.35
N ALA A 86 -4.05 -16.51 3.48
CA ALA A 86 -4.06 -17.89 4.01
C ALA A 86 -4.77 -18.87 3.07
N LEU A 87 -5.72 -18.40 2.27
CA LEU A 87 -6.51 -19.21 1.33
C LEU A 87 -5.97 -19.24 -0.09
N SER A 88 -5.02 -18.34 -0.40
CA SER A 88 -4.44 -18.21 -1.74
C SER A 88 -3.66 -19.44 -2.17
N GLN A 89 -3.82 -19.84 -3.45
CA GLN A 89 -3.16 -20.99 -4.07
C GLN A 89 -2.19 -20.57 -5.19
N GLY A 90 -2.31 -19.33 -5.69
CA GLY A 90 -1.45 -18.79 -6.71
C GLY A 90 0.01 -18.67 -6.25
N SER A 91 0.96 -18.75 -7.18
CA SER A 91 2.38 -18.48 -6.91
C SER A 91 2.63 -17.00 -6.59
N TYR A 92 1.72 -16.15 -7.07
CA TYR A 92 1.72 -14.71 -6.84
C TYR A 92 0.40 -14.27 -6.22
N ILE A 93 0.45 -13.16 -5.48
CA ILE A 93 -0.72 -12.52 -4.83
C ILE A 93 -0.77 -11.06 -5.26
N THR A 94 -1.95 -10.56 -5.52
CA THR A 94 -2.24 -9.12 -5.61
C THR A 94 -3.52 -8.81 -4.84
N PHE A 95 -3.68 -7.53 -4.45
CA PHE A 95 -4.87 -7.05 -3.77
C PHE A 95 -5.60 -6.05 -4.67
N VAL A 96 -6.92 -6.00 -4.53
CA VAL A 96 -7.75 -4.98 -5.16
C VAL A 96 -8.78 -4.54 -4.12
N ASP A 97 -8.82 -3.26 -3.81
CA ASP A 97 -9.83 -2.74 -2.90
C ASP A 97 -11.19 -2.69 -3.60
N SER A 98 -12.25 -3.07 -2.92
CA SER A 98 -13.57 -3.34 -3.50
C SER A 98 -14.33 -2.11 -4.02
N ASP A 99 -13.85 -0.91 -3.72
CA ASP A 99 -14.33 0.36 -4.28
C ASP A 99 -13.53 0.83 -5.52
N ASP A 100 -12.43 0.13 -5.87
CA ASP A 100 -11.52 0.45 -6.97
C ASP A 100 -11.72 -0.44 -8.21
N THR A 101 -10.91 -0.18 -9.26
CA THR A 101 -10.91 -0.98 -10.49
C THR A 101 -9.50 -1.14 -11.07
N ILE A 102 -9.30 -2.23 -11.83
CA ILE A 102 -8.07 -2.42 -12.63
C ILE A 102 -8.35 -2.02 -14.08
N GLY A 103 -7.38 -1.38 -14.71
CA GLY A 103 -7.44 -1.03 -16.13
C GLY A 103 -7.52 -2.27 -17.03
N LYS A 104 -8.10 -2.11 -18.22
CA LYS A 104 -8.14 -3.18 -19.21
C LYS A 104 -6.72 -3.64 -19.57
N ASN A 105 -6.54 -4.96 -19.75
CA ASN A 105 -5.26 -5.55 -20.12
C ASN A 105 -4.11 -5.22 -19.16
N THR A 106 -4.39 -5.17 -17.86
CA THR A 106 -3.36 -4.93 -16.83
C THR A 106 -2.71 -6.23 -16.38
N LEU A 107 -3.49 -7.24 -15.95
CA LEU A 107 -2.91 -8.44 -15.34
C LEU A 107 -2.11 -9.31 -16.31
N ARG A 108 -2.55 -9.43 -17.57
CA ARG A 108 -1.85 -10.28 -18.55
C ARG A 108 -0.39 -9.84 -18.77
N PRO A 109 -0.06 -8.60 -19.18
CA PRO A 109 1.33 -8.19 -19.39
C PRO A 109 2.16 -8.20 -18.11
N LEU A 110 1.57 -7.94 -16.94
CA LEU A 110 2.26 -8.03 -15.66
C LEU A 110 2.67 -9.47 -15.34
N MET A 111 1.79 -10.45 -15.59
CA MET A 111 2.09 -11.86 -15.38
C MET A 111 3.08 -12.41 -16.41
N GLU A 112 3.00 -11.96 -17.67
CA GLU A 112 3.99 -12.28 -18.70
C GLU A 112 5.37 -11.74 -18.32
N GLU A 113 5.45 -10.54 -17.74
CA GLU A 113 6.72 -9.99 -17.23
C GLU A 113 7.29 -10.82 -16.07
N LEU A 114 6.45 -11.26 -15.12
CA LEU A 114 6.86 -12.14 -14.02
C LEU A 114 7.29 -13.54 -14.49
N GLU A 115 6.74 -14.03 -15.61
CA GLU A 115 7.19 -15.27 -16.22
C GLU A 115 8.57 -15.14 -16.88
N LEU A 116 8.83 -14.01 -17.53
CA LEU A 116 10.13 -13.70 -18.14
C LEU A 116 11.20 -13.41 -17.09
N HIS A 117 10.80 -12.94 -15.92
CA HIS A 117 11.67 -12.54 -14.81
C HIS A 117 11.29 -13.27 -13.52
N PRO A 118 11.50 -14.60 -13.43
CA PRO A 118 11.12 -15.39 -12.25
C PRO A 118 11.89 -15.01 -10.97
N GLU A 119 12.93 -14.20 -11.09
CA GLU A 119 13.65 -13.62 -9.95
C GLU A 119 12.94 -12.45 -9.28
N TYR A 120 11.89 -11.85 -9.90
CA TYR A 120 11.13 -10.75 -9.30
C TYR A 120 10.26 -11.26 -8.16
N ASP A 121 10.43 -10.69 -7.00
CA ASP A 121 9.64 -11.01 -5.82
C ASP A 121 8.47 -10.03 -5.66
N ILE A 122 8.63 -8.78 -6.14
CA ILE A 122 7.59 -7.74 -6.18
C ILE A 122 7.64 -7.05 -7.54
N LEU A 123 6.48 -6.86 -8.18
CA LEU A 123 6.32 -6.05 -9.39
C LEU A 123 5.31 -4.94 -9.13
N GLU A 124 5.75 -3.69 -9.18
CA GLU A 124 4.92 -2.50 -8.99
C GLU A 124 4.54 -1.90 -10.35
N TYR A 125 3.28 -1.46 -10.47
CA TYR A 125 2.71 -0.96 -11.72
C TYR A 125 1.93 0.35 -11.52
N PRO A 126 1.66 1.12 -12.62
CA PRO A 126 1.06 2.44 -12.57
C PRO A 126 -0.29 2.51 -11.87
N VAL A 127 -0.55 3.69 -11.29
CA VAL A 127 -1.82 4.00 -10.65
C VAL A 127 -2.34 5.38 -11.06
N CYS A 128 -3.63 5.45 -11.36
CA CYS A 128 -4.39 6.67 -11.50
C CYS A 128 -5.07 6.97 -10.16
N LEU A 129 -4.52 7.89 -9.39
CA LEU A 129 -5.04 8.30 -8.09
C LEU A 129 -6.21 9.27 -8.27
N PHE A 130 -7.22 9.17 -7.41
CA PHE A 130 -8.42 10.02 -7.40
C PHE A 130 -9.13 10.03 -8.76
N TYR A 131 -9.25 8.84 -9.36
CA TYR A 131 -9.83 8.66 -10.69
C TYR A 131 -11.22 9.30 -10.78
N GLN A 132 -11.48 10.00 -11.90
CA GLN A 132 -12.70 10.76 -12.17
C GLN A 132 -12.99 11.91 -11.19
N SER A 133 -11.95 12.49 -10.58
CA SER A 133 -12.06 13.71 -9.76
C SER A 133 -11.14 14.82 -10.26
N ASP A 134 -11.37 16.05 -9.82
CA ASP A 134 -10.51 17.21 -10.11
C ASP A 134 -9.08 17.07 -9.53
N ARG A 135 -8.87 16.10 -8.64
CA ARG A 135 -7.57 15.78 -8.05
C ARG A 135 -6.85 14.65 -8.76
N GLN A 136 -7.39 14.15 -9.86
CA GLN A 136 -6.83 13.02 -10.58
C GLN A 136 -5.36 13.27 -10.95
N ARG A 137 -4.53 12.30 -10.63
CA ARG A 137 -3.11 12.27 -11.02
C ARG A 137 -2.67 10.85 -11.31
N VAL A 138 -1.73 10.71 -12.23
CA VAL A 138 -1.17 9.41 -12.58
C VAL A 138 0.24 9.30 -12.02
N LEU A 139 0.51 8.19 -11.32
CA LEU A 139 1.83 7.77 -10.91
C LEU A 139 2.27 6.67 -11.87
N THR A 140 3.38 6.90 -12.56
CA THR A 140 3.98 5.95 -13.50
C THR A 140 5.38 5.59 -13.06
N PHE A 141 5.86 4.42 -13.50
CA PHE A 141 7.18 3.91 -13.14
C PHE A 141 7.99 3.57 -14.39
N PRO A 142 9.33 3.72 -14.33
CA PRO A 142 10.20 3.18 -15.37
C PRO A 142 10.22 1.65 -15.31
N LYS A 143 10.61 0.99 -16.39
CA LYS A 143 10.93 -0.44 -16.36
C LYS A 143 12.31 -0.61 -15.72
N LYS A 144 12.35 -1.02 -14.44
CA LYS A 144 13.59 -1.13 -13.67
C LYS A 144 13.49 -2.22 -12.60
N ALA A 145 14.59 -2.91 -12.35
CA ALA A 145 14.71 -3.90 -11.29
C ALA A 145 15.72 -3.45 -10.23
N TYR A 146 15.36 -3.62 -8.97
CA TYR A 146 16.14 -3.23 -7.80
C TYR A 146 16.52 -4.48 -7.01
N ARG A 147 17.83 -4.67 -6.76
CA ARG A 147 18.36 -5.72 -5.88
C ARG A 147 18.68 -5.20 -4.48
N CYS A 148 18.74 -3.88 -4.32
CA CYS A 148 18.83 -3.21 -3.04
C CYS A 148 17.47 -2.58 -2.71
N MET A 149 16.79 -3.12 -1.70
CA MET A 149 15.43 -2.68 -1.35
C MET A 149 15.41 -1.27 -0.79
N THR A 150 16.50 -0.83 -0.16
CA THR A 150 16.60 0.56 0.31
C THR A 150 16.76 1.54 -0.85
N THR A 151 17.49 1.16 -1.91
CA THR A 151 17.55 1.94 -3.15
C THR A 151 16.17 2.08 -3.77
N TYR A 152 15.40 1.00 -3.87
CA TYR A 152 14.00 1.03 -4.32
C TYR A 152 13.15 1.97 -3.45
N TRP A 153 13.24 1.84 -2.12
CA TRP A 153 12.50 2.67 -1.16
C TRP A 153 12.78 4.17 -1.30
N LEU A 154 14.05 4.54 -1.51
CA LEU A 154 14.48 5.95 -1.55
C LEU A 154 14.41 6.56 -2.95
N GLU A 155 14.82 5.86 -4.01
CA GLU A 155 14.84 6.38 -5.38
C GLU A 155 13.44 6.50 -5.97
N GLU A 156 12.62 5.45 -5.84
CA GLU A 156 11.23 5.47 -6.30
C GLU A 156 10.27 6.13 -5.32
N LYS A 157 10.79 6.56 -4.15
CA LYS A 157 10.00 7.16 -3.07
C LYS A 157 8.82 6.27 -2.64
N VAL A 158 9.07 4.97 -2.56
CA VAL A 158 8.05 3.96 -2.21
C VAL A 158 7.30 4.31 -0.92
N TYR A 159 7.95 5.07 -0.03
CA TYR A 159 7.33 5.63 1.18
C TYR A 159 6.16 6.61 0.93
N GLU A 160 5.94 7.06 -0.30
CA GLU A 160 4.79 7.88 -0.70
C GLU A 160 3.64 7.02 -1.27
N HIS A 161 3.91 5.76 -1.62
CA HIS A 161 2.96 4.84 -2.25
C HIS A 161 3.15 3.40 -1.76
N THR A 162 3.10 3.22 -0.45
CA THR A 162 3.18 1.90 0.21
C THR A 162 2.00 0.98 -0.10
N TYR A 163 1.09 1.41 -0.96
CA TYR A 163 -0.14 0.71 -1.32
C TYR A 163 0.06 -0.77 -1.59
N ALA A 164 -0.79 -1.61 -0.99
CA ALA A 164 -0.77 -3.05 -1.23
C ALA A 164 -1.26 -3.41 -2.64
N TRP A 165 -2.16 -2.61 -3.20
CA TRP A 165 -3.00 -2.96 -4.36
C TRP A 165 -2.37 -2.65 -5.73
N ASN A 166 -1.33 -1.82 -5.87
CA ASN A 166 -0.64 -1.59 -7.14
C ASN A 166 0.64 -2.44 -7.29
N LYS A 167 0.67 -3.59 -6.65
CA LYS A 167 1.82 -4.50 -6.66
C LYS A 167 1.36 -5.94 -6.80
N ILE A 168 2.17 -6.75 -7.49
CA ILE A 168 2.05 -8.20 -7.50
C ILE A 168 3.23 -8.75 -6.69
N TYR A 169 2.93 -9.62 -5.75
CA TYR A 169 3.88 -10.16 -4.80
C TYR A 169 4.06 -11.66 -5.01
N ARG A 170 5.28 -12.16 -4.92
CA ARG A 170 5.52 -13.59 -4.75
C ARG A 170 4.85 -14.05 -3.45
N ARG A 171 4.01 -15.08 -3.49
CA ARG A 171 3.26 -15.55 -2.33
C ARG A 171 4.15 -15.88 -1.12
N ASP A 172 5.33 -16.45 -1.36
CA ASP A 172 6.25 -16.86 -0.29
C ASP A 172 6.72 -15.70 0.59
N LEU A 173 6.67 -14.45 0.11
CA LEU A 173 6.95 -13.27 0.93
C LEU A 173 6.01 -13.16 2.13
N PHE A 174 4.80 -13.72 2.03
CA PHE A 174 3.81 -13.71 3.10
C PHE A 174 3.92 -14.91 4.05
N HIS A 175 4.97 -15.75 3.97
CA HIS A 175 5.12 -16.88 4.88
C HIS A 175 5.07 -16.43 6.35
N ASP A 176 5.86 -15.44 6.73
CA ASP A 176 5.97 -14.92 8.10
C ASP A 176 5.49 -13.46 8.23
N VAL A 177 4.97 -12.87 7.15
CA VAL A 177 4.48 -11.48 7.15
C VAL A 177 2.96 -11.46 7.05
N ARG A 178 2.34 -10.65 7.90
CA ARG A 178 0.89 -10.41 7.91
C ARG A 178 0.61 -8.92 8.04
N PHE A 179 -0.54 -8.50 7.53
CA PHE A 179 -1.05 -7.17 7.83
C PHE A 179 -1.41 -7.06 9.30
N PRO A 180 -0.99 -6.00 10.01
CA PRO A 180 -1.27 -5.83 11.44
C PRO A 180 -2.76 -5.56 11.65
N GLU A 181 -3.44 -6.42 12.42
CA GLU A 181 -4.85 -6.26 12.75
C GLU A 181 -5.05 -5.11 13.74
N GLY A 182 -6.20 -4.42 13.65
CA GLY A 182 -6.54 -3.30 14.51
C GLY A 182 -5.75 -2.00 14.24
N ARG A 183 -5.02 -1.93 13.12
CA ARG A 183 -4.32 -0.73 12.68
C ARG A 183 -4.86 -0.22 11.35
N VAL A 184 -4.76 1.09 11.15
CA VAL A 184 -4.94 1.75 9.86
C VAL A 184 -3.57 2.03 9.23
N PHE A 185 -3.53 2.27 7.91
CA PHE A 185 -2.28 2.36 7.14
C PHE A 185 -1.40 1.11 7.30
N GLU A 186 -2.04 -0.04 7.36
CA GLU A 186 -1.44 -1.36 7.59
C GLU A 186 -0.41 -1.73 6.51
N ASP A 187 -0.57 -1.22 5.30
CA ASP A 187 0.36 -1.38 4.18
C ASP A 187 1.71 -0.70 4.45
N ALA A 188 1.72 0.47 5.12
CA ALA A 188 2.95 1.15 5.53
C ALA A 188 3.76 0.35 6.57
N TYR A 189 3.11 -0.52 7.35
CA TYR A 189 3.79 -1.47 8.24
C TYR A 189 4.24 -2.75 7.52
N THR A 190 3.43 -3.21 6.57
CA THR A 190 3.62 -4.52 5.94
C THR A 190 4.67 -4.48 4.84
N LEU A 191 4.64 -3.46 3.97
CA LEU A 191 5.55 -3.37 2.83
C LEU A 191 7.04 -3.38 3.22
N PRO A 192 7.51 -2.66 4.27
CA PRO A 192 8.89 -2.75 4.73
C PRO A 192 9.33 -4.16 5.14
N GLN A 193 8.42 -4.98 5.66
CA GLN A 193 8.69 -6.37 6.04
C GLN A 193 8.78 -7.26 4.80
N LEU A 194 7.87 -7.08 3.82
CA LEU A 194 7.94 -7.78 2.54
C LEU A 194 9.22 -7.45 1.78
N LEU A 195 9.64 -6.17 1.76
CA LEU A 195 10.89 -5.74 1.17
C LEU A 195 12.10 -6.36 1.87
N ALA A 196 12.05 -6.54 3.19
CA ALA A 196 13.12 -7.20 3.93
C ALA A 196 13.35 -8.67 3.51
N ASN A 197 12.29 -9.34 3.06
CA ASN A 197 12.31 -10.71 2.59
C ASN A 197 12.52 -10.82 1.07
N SER A 198 12.48 -9.69 0.35
CA SER A 198 12.59 -9.63 -1.10
C SER A 198 14.07 -9.57 -1.55
N ARG A 199 14.38 -10.25 -2.65
CA ARG A 199 15.68 -10.17 -3.34
C ARG A 199 15.65 -9.19 -4.49
N VAL A 200 14.52 -9.11 -5.20
CA VAL A 200 14.32 -8.22 -6.34
C VAL A 200 12.92 -7.63 -6.30
N ALA A 201 12.86 -6.31 -6.21
CA ALA A 201 11.65 -5.54 -6.50
C ALA A 201 11.81 -4.91 -7.89
N ALA A 202 10.75 -4.93 -8.69
CA ALA A 202 10.76 -4.34 -10.02
C ALA A 202 9.60 -3.37 -10.20
N THR A 203 9.78 -2.41 -11.09
CA THR A 203 8.75 -1.49 -11.55
C THR A 203 8.55 -1.65 -13.05
N THR A 204 7.34 -1.36 -13.53
CA THR A 204 6.98 -1.44 -14.95
C THR A 204 6.06 -0.29 -15.34
N PRO A 205 6.12 0.22 -16.60
CA PRO A 205 5.14 1.19 -17.10
C PRO A 205 3.82 0.54 -17.56
N GLU A 206 3.73 -0.80 -17.56
CA GLU A 206 2.58 -1.56 -18.03
C GLU A 206 1.47 -1.64 -17.00
N GLY A 207 0.22 -1.69 -17.47
CA GLY A 207 -0.95 -1.82 -16.61
C GLY A 207 -1.39 -0.49 -15.98
N MET A 208 -2.52 -0.55 -15.27
CA MET A 208 -3.07 0.61 -14.57
C MET A 208 -4.03 0.16 -13.46
N TYR A 209 -3.87 0.71 -12.28
CA TYR A 209 -4.84 0.65 -11.20
C TYR A 209 -5.59 1.97 -11.12
N TYR A 210 -6.91 1.95 -10.97
CA TYR A 210 -7.74 3.14 -10.81
C TYR A 210 -8.25 3.22 -9.37
N TYR A 211 -7.60 4.09 -8.58
CA TYR A 211 -8.05 4.42 -7.23
C TYR A 211 -9.18 5.45 -7.32
N HIS A 212 -10.38 5.02 -6.96
CA HIS A 212 -11.56 5.87 -6.91
C HIS A 212 -11.60 6.67 -5.61
N TRP A 213 -11.97 7.96 -5.70
CA TRP A 213 -12.08 8.77 -4.50
C TRP A 213 -13.30 8.36 -3.68
N ASN A 214 -13.04 7.92 -2.44
CA ASN A 214 -14.08 7.61 -1.46
C ASN A 214 -13.98 8.60 -0.29
N PRO A 215 -14.94 9.54 -0.14
CA PRO A 215 -14.93 10.54 0.94
C PRO A 215 -15.13 9.93 2.33
N GLN A 216 -15.61 8.69 2.40
CA GLN A 216 -15.79 7.94 3.65
C GLN A 216 -14.63 6.95 3.90
N GLY A 217 -13.70 6.84 2.96
CA GLY A 217 -12.54 5.95 3.07
C GLY A 217 -11.56 6.38 4.17
N ILE A 218 -10.74 5.44 4.65
CA ILE A 218 -9.75 5.63 5.72
C ILE A 218 -8.85 6.84 5.43
N THR A 219 -8.34 6.96 4.21
CA THR A 219 -7.43 8.07 3.81
C THR A 219 -8.11 9.45 3.90
N ALA A 220 -9.43 9.52 3.66
CA ALA A 220 -10.18 10.77 3.71
C ALA A 220 -10.58 11.18 5.13
N THR A 221 -10.80 10.20 5.99
CA THR A 221 -11.34 10.39 7.35
C THR A 221 -10.30 10.32 8.45
N ALA A 222 -9.06 9.92 8.12
CA ALA A 222 -7.95 9.77 9.08
C ALA A 222 -7.73 11.06 9.89
N LYS A 223 -7.66 10.89 11.22
CA LYS A 223 -7.43 11.94 12.21
C LYS A 223 -6.07 11.77 12.85
N GLY A 224 -5.82 12.54 13.90
CA GLY A 224 -4.52 12.58 14.54
C GLY A 224 -4.00 11.23 15.05
N GLU A 225 -4.85 10.37 15.61
CA GLU A 225 -4.45 9.06 16.13
C GLU A 225 -4.13 8.08 14.99
N GLU A 226 -4.88 8.10 13.91
CA GLU A 226 -4.59 7.30 12.72
C GLU A 226 -3.29 7.77 12.05
N LEU A 227 -3.07 9.09 11.94
CA LEU A 227 -1.81 9.65 11.43
C LEU A 227 -0.63 9.33 12.35
N ALA A 228 -0.85 9.19 13.67
CA ALA A 228 0.18 8.74 14.60
C ALA A 228 0.62 7.29 14.29
N GLN A 229 -0.30 6.41 13.89
CA GLN A 229 0.05 5.07 13.46
C GLN A 229 0.90 5.08 12.16
N LEU A 230 0.54 5.94 11.18
CA LEU A 230 1.37 6.12 9.99
C LEU A 230 2.76 6.65 10.34
N LEU A 231 2.85 7.62 11.25
CA LEU A 231 4.11 8.15 11.75
C LEU A 231 4.98 7.06 12.39
N GLU A 232 4.39 6.21 13.25
CA GLU A 232 5.10 5.08 13.86
C GLU A 232 5.74 4.15 12.82
N SER A 233 4.99 3.77 11.77
CA SER A 233 5.50 2.89 10.71
C SER A 233 6.71 3.50 10.00
N HIS A 234 6.64 4.79 9.68
CA HIS A 234 7.75 5.49 9.05
C HIS A 234 8.96 5.68 9.98
N VAL A 235 8.74 5.95 11.27
CA VAL A 235 9.84 6.06 12.26
C VAL A 235 10.54 4.72 12.43
N MET A 236 9.79 3.59 12.46
CA MET A 236 10.38 2.24 12.49
C MET A 236 11.30 2.00 11.28
N MET A 237 10.83 2.36 10.07
CA MET A 237 11.63 2.19 8.85
C MET A 237 12.83 3.14 8.84
N LEU A 238 12.68 4.39 9.27
CA LEU A 238 13.79 5.35 9.38
C LEU A 238 14.87 4.84 10.32
N ASN A 239 14.51 4.32 11.50
CA ASN A 239 15.44 3.75 12.47
C ASN A 239 16.22 2.58 11.87
N ARG A 240 15.53 1.71 11.11
CA ARG A 240 16.19 0.60 10.42
C ARG A 240 17.23 1.10 9.41
N LEU A 241 16.87 2.10 8.57
CA LEU A 241 17.76 2.68 7.58
C LEU A 241 18.93 3.44 8.20
N SER A 242 18.70 4.14 9.32
CA SER A 242 19.73 4.91 10.01
C SER A 242 20.77 4.04 10.71
N ASN A 243 20.42 2.79 11.02
CA ASN A 243 21.32 1.80 11.60
C ASN A 243 22.08 0.99 10.57
N ASP A 244 21.81 1.17 9.28
CA ASP A 244 22.53 0.53 8.19
C ASP A 244 23.74 1.38 7.79
N GLU A 245 24.97 0.87 7.96
CA GLU A 245 26.22 1.57 7.69
C GLU A 245 26.37 2.05 6.22
N GLY A 246 25.56 1.52 5.30
CA GLY A 246 25.54 1.90 3.89
C GLY A 246 24.87 3.25 3.62
N TYR A 247 24.18 3.87 4.62
CA TYR A 247 23.36 5.05 4.39
C TYR A 247 23.80 6.26 5.20
N THR A 248 23.86 7.41 4.55
CA THR A 248 24.19 8.69 5.18
C THR A 248 22.92 9.51 5.46
N PRO A 249 22.96 10.43 6.45
CA PRO A 249 21.86 11.36 6.70
C PRO A 249 21.40 12.14 5.46
N LYS A 250 22.32 12.44 4.55
CA LYS A 250 22.04 13.12 3.28
C LYS A 250 21.14 12.28 2.37
N MET A 251 21.40 10.98 2.26
CA MET A 251 20.57 10.06 1.46
C MET A 251 19.15 9.94 2.01
N LEU A 252 19.00 10.03 3.33
CA LEU A 252 17.71 9.89 4.02
C LEU A 252 16.92 11.21 4.09
N LYS A 253 17.52 12.35 3.68
CA LYS A 253 16.95 13.70 3.87
C LYS A 253 15.50 13.83 3.37
N SER A 254 15.22 13.47 2.12
CA SER A 254 13.88 13.63 1.53
C SER A 254 12.84 12.76 2.25
N TYR A 255 13.22 11.55 2.64
CA TYR A 255 12.38 10.67 3.43
C TYR A 255 12.16 11.24 4.83
N TYR A 256 13.18 11.73 5.48
CA TYR A 256 13.09 12.38 6.80
C TYR A 256 12.16 13.60 6.76
N GLU A 257 12.26 14.45 5.74
CA GLU A 257 11.38 15.61 5.56
C GLU A 257 9.90 15.21 5.41
N LYS A 258 9.64 14.09 4.71
CA LYS A 258 8.28 13.52 4.63
C LYS A 258 7.78 13.13 6.02
N ILE A 259 8.59 12.42 6.80
CA ILE A 259 8.21 12.01 8.16
C ILE A 259 8.02 13.21 9.08
N LEU A 260 8.89 14.23 8.96
CA LEU A 260 8.78 15.46 9.73
C LEU A 260 7.45 16.20 9.46
N ASN A 261 6.95 16.17 8.21
CA ASN A 261 5.63 16.73 7.90
C ASN A 261 4.52 15.97 8.65
N ILE A 262 4.52 14.65 8.58
CA ILE A 262 3.55 13.80 9.30
C ILE A 262 3.66 14.06 10.81
N GLN A 263 4.88 14.19 11.36
CA GLN A 263 5.07 14.48 12.78
C GLN A 263 4.46 15.82 13.19
N ILE A 264 4.60 16.86 12.35
CA ILE A 264 4.00 18.18 12.62
C ILE A 264 2.48 18.06 12.65
N ASP A 265 1.88 17.40 11.66
CA ASP A 265 0.44 17.20 11.57
C ASP A 265 -0.11 16.42 12.79
N VAL A 266 0.56 15.34 13.18
CA VAL A 266 0.22 14.57 14.39
C VAL A 266 0.27 15.45 15.64
N CYS A 267 1.35 16.21 15.84
CA CYS A 267 1.47 17.10 16.99
C CYS A 267 0.41 18.22 17.01
N GLU A 268 0.02 18.72 15.84
CA GLU A 268 -1.03 19.74 15.75
C GLU A 268 -2.39 19.16 16.14
N MET A 269 -2.72 17.96 15.63
CA MET A 269 -4.02 17.33 15.82
C MET A 269 -4.20 16.71 17.21
N THR A 270 -3.18 16.03 17.73
CA THR A 270 -3.27 15.28 18.98
C THR A 270 -2.69 16.03 20.18
N GLY A 271 -1.73 16.89 19.95
CA GLY A 271 -0.91 17.51 21.02
C GLY A 271 0.15 16.56 21.58
N ASN A 272 0.32 15.37 21.04
CA ASN A 272 1.28 14.37 21.48
C ASN A 272 2.72 14.86 21.38
N THR A 273 3.61 14.32 22.23
CA THR A 273 5.05 14.59 22.15
C THR A 273 5.62 14.00 20.87
N PRO A 274 6.52 14.73 20.16
CA PRO A 274 7.19 14.19 18.99
C PRO A 274 7.96 12.90 19.27
N ILE A 275 7.87 11.93 18.35
CA ILE A 275 8.59 10.66 18.39
C ILE A 275 9.70 10.55 17.33
N LEU A 276 9.71 11.47 16.34
CA LEU A 276 10.71 11.49 15.28
C LEU A 276 12.09 11.78 15.86
N PRO A 277 13.09 10.86 15.73
CA PRO A 277 14.45 11.10 16.16
C PRO A 277 15.10 12.20 15.31
N GLU A 278 16.09 12.90 15.87
CA GLU A 278 16.85 13.90 15.12
C GLU A 278 17.83 13.21 14.17
N LEU A 279 17.87 13.69 12.92
CA LEU A 279 18.81 13.23 11.90
C LEU A 279 19.91 14.30 11.72
N ASN A 280 21.16 13.88 11.85
CA ASN A 280 22.31 14.79 11.74
C ASN A 280 22.61 15.14 10.27
N ILE A 281 21.85 16.07 9.71
CA ILE A 281 22.06 16.65 8.36
C ILE A 281 22.94 17.89 8.46
N GLY A 282 23.89 18.07 7.54
CA GLY A 282 24.75 19.27 7.50
C GLY A 282 23.95 20.57 7.38
N TRP A 283 24.42 21.68 8.00
CA TRP A 283 23.73 22.98 7.96
C TRP A 283 23.49 23.48 6.53
N THR A 284 24.47 23.26 5.64
CA THR A 284 24.42 23.67 4.22
C THR A 284 23.41 22.85 3.40
N GLU A 285 22.97 21.72 3.91
CA GLU A 285 22.05 20.80 3.23
C GLU A 285 20.61 20.92 3.76
N CYS A 286 20.38 21.73 4.80
CA CYS A 286 19.07 21.89 5.41
C CYS A 286 18.10 22.66 4.49
N SER A 287 16.87 22.14 4.35
CA SER A 287 15.73 22.97 3.95
C SER A 287 15.36 23.94 5.07
N THR A 288 14.54 24.94 4.77
CA THR A 288 14.04 25.89 5.79
C THR A 288 13.43 25.17 6.99
N LYS A 289 12.68 24.09 6.76
CA LYS A 289 12.02 23.30 7.82
C LYS A 289 13.03 22.57 8.69
N LEU A 290 14.02 21.93 8.10
CA LEU A 290 15.12 21.26 8.82
C LEU A 290 16.00 22.26 9.58
N PHE A 291 16.24 23.43 8.99
CA PHE A 291 16.96 24.51 9.66
C PHE A 291 16.23 24.97 10.93
N LEU A 292 14.94 25.21 10.84
CA LEU A 292 14.11 25.56 12.01
C LEU A 292 14.07 24.44 13.04
N GLN A 293 14.03 23.18 12.61
CA GLN A 293 14.11 22.05 13.53
C GLN A 293 15.43 22.03 14.30
N LYS A 294 16.55 22.31 13.65
CA LYS A 294 17.87 22.39 14.32
C LYS A 294 17.95 23.49 15.37
N ILE A 295 17.27 24.62 15.15
CA ILE A 295 17.26 25.74 16.09
C ILE A 295 16.33 25.48 17.28
N PHE A 296 15.11 24.99 17.00
CA PHE A 296 14.05 24.90 18.00
C PHE A 296 13.80 23.47 18.53
N GLY A 297 14.50 22.46 17.95
CA GLY A 297 14.19 21.05 18.15
C GLY A 297 12.84 20.67 17.52
N THR A 298 12.56 19.37 17.41
CA THR A 298 11.29 18.87 16.82
C THR A 298 10.07 19.39 17.60
N LYS A 299 10.14 19.43 18.94
CA LYS A 299 9.05 19.93 19.81
C LYS A 299 8.79 21.43 19.59
N GLY A 300 9.84 22.24 19.49
CA GLY A 300 9.72 23.68 19.22
C GLY A 300 9.15 23.95 17.84
N LEU A 301 9.60 23.19 16.84
CA LEU A 301 9.08 23.27 15.47
C LEU A 301 7.58 22.96 15.41
N CYS A 302 7.11 21.89 16.05
CA CYS A 302 5.69 21.55 16.12
C CYS A 302 4.85 22.68 16.74
N LYS A 303 5.33 23.30 17.83
CA LYS A 303 4.65 24.45 18.44
C LYS A 303 4.59 25.66 17.52
N LEU A 304 5.70 25.93 16.80
CA LEU A 304 5.76 27.02 15.82
C LEU A 304 4.73 26.85 14.71
N PHE A 305 4.68 25.66 14.08
CA PHE A 305 3.73 25.37 13.01
C PHE A 305 2.28 25.41 13.49
N LYS A 306 1.98 24.86 14.67
CA LYS A 306 0.65 24.96 15.29
C LYS A 306 0.20 26.42 15.45
N THR A 307 1.12 27.31 15.80
CA THR A 307 0.84 28.74 15.95
C THR A 307 0.58 29.39 14.58
N ILE A 308 1.42 29.13 13.59
CA ILE A 308 1.29 29.66 12.24
C ILE A 308 -0.05 29.23 11.62
N HIS A 309 -0.39 27.94 11.67
CA HIS A 309 -1.65 27.42 11.10
C HIS A 309 -2.87 28.01 11.82
N LYS A 310 -2.80 28.24 13.13
CA LYS A 310 -3.87 28.91 13.88
C LYS A 310 -4.10 30.35 13.42
N PHE A 311 -3.04 31.09 13.09
CA PHE A 311 -3.16 32.44 12.53
C PHE A 311 -3.71 32.42 11.11
N CYS A 312 -3.21 31.54 10.22
CA CYS A 312 -3.70 31.43 8.85
C CYS A 312 -5.19 31.06 8.77
N ARG A 313 -5.68 30.16 9.66
CA ARG A 313 -7.12 29.79 9.72
C ARG A 313 -8.03 30.89 10.27
N ARG A 314 -7.49 31.91 10.95
CA ARG A 314 -8.27 33.07 11.45
C ARG A 314 -8.39 34.20 10.43
N SER A 315 -7.58 34.13 9.36
CA SER A 315 -7.52 35.18 8.32
C SER A 315 -8.39 34.82 7.11
N HIS A 316 -9.09 33.70 7.15
CA HIS A 316 -10.14 33.25 6.21
C HIS A 316 -11.43 32.97 6.97
#